data_9c5faba76bb242ae025553426ab7f489
#
_entry.id   9c5faba76bb242ae025553426ab7f489
#
_cell.length_a   1.000
_cell.length_b   1.000
_cell.length_c   1.000
_cell.angle_alpha   90.00
_cell.angle_beta   90.00
_cell.angle_gamma   90.00
#
_symmetry.space_group_name_H-M   'P 1'
#
loop_
_entity.id
_entity.type
_entity.pdbx_description
1 polymer ?
#
loop_
_entity_poly.entity_id
_entity_poly.type
_entity_poly.pdbx_seq_one_letter_code
_entity_poly.pdbx_strand_id
1 'polypeptide(L)'
;MDKNPRAQREPHYCSERLKRKLESVRTLPVTIVEAPPGYGKTTAVRDYLERGLPPRTPVYWFTAADEEPASCFRRFAESIARIDSRAGQRLMSVGLPGATTTGDACDALRSITCGHETFLVADNFQYLLDALPPSFLAALVEHGGEDLHVVIIARTLSRAVLPVLAGHGVLHLTAADLRLD
;
A
#
# COMPACT_ATOMS: atom_id res chain seq x y z
N MET A 1 -5.99 -42.63 -20.73
CA MET A 1 -6.32 -42.29 -19.34
C MET A 1 -5.15 -41.53 -18.77
N ASP A 2 -5.08 -40.23 -19.08
CA ASP A 2 -3.99 -39.37 -18.59
C ASP A 2 -4.53 -38.52 -17.45
N LYS A 3 -4.06 -38.82 -16.26
CA LYS A 3 -4.23 -37.99 -15.08
C LYS A 3 -3.07 -37.00 -15.05
N ASN A 4 -3.33 -35.80 -15.52
CA ASN A 4 -2.43 -34.66 -15.31
C ASN A 4 -2.53 -34.23 -13.83
N PRO A 5 -1.51 -34.42 -12.99
CA PRO A 5 -1.53 -33.88 -11.64
C PRO A 5 -1.29 -32.37 -11.78
N ARG A 6 -2.33 -31.57 -11.57
CA ARG A 6 -2.18 -30.14 -11.29
C ARG A 6 -1.12 -30.01 -10.24
N ALA A 7 0.02 -29.43 -10.62
CA ALA A 7 1.07 -29.08 -9.71
C ALA A 7 0.45 -28.30 -8.55
N GLN A 8 0.40 -28.91 -7.40
CA GLN A 8 0.13 -28.24 -6.15
C GLN A 8 1.25 -27.21 -6.00
N ARG A 9 0.93 -25.94 -6.21
CA ARG A 9 1.84 -24.86 -5.83
C ARG A 9 2.05 -25.02 -4.34
N GLU A 10 3.25 -25.42 -3.96
CA GLU A 10 3.67 -25.47 -2.57
C GLU A 10 3.37 -24.13 -1.92
N PRO A 11 2.87 -24.12 -0.68
CA PRO A 11 2.61 -22.88 0.02
C PRO A 11 3.94 -22.13 0.16
N HIS A 12 4.05 -20.97 -0.49
CA HIS A 12 5.18 -20.08 -0.25
C HIS A 12 5.16 -19.73 1.24
N TYR A 13 6.24 -20.05 1.90
CA TYR A 13 6.41 -20.01 3.34
C TYR A 13 6.21 -18.59 3.88
N CYS A 14 5.04 -18.31 4.38
CA CYS A 14 4.82 -17.21 5.29
C CYS A 14 4.97 -17.82 6.70
N SER A 15 5.98 -17.39 7.46
CA SER A 15 6.15 -17.85 8.82
C SER A 15 4.91 -17.52 9.66
N GLU A 16 4.60 -18.32 10.68
CA GLU A 16 3.47 -18.04 11.58
C GLU A 16 3.61 -16.68 12.28
N ARG A 17 4.85 -16.23 12.50
CA ARG A 17 5.16 -14.90 13.02
C ARG A 17 4.71 -13.80 12.03
N LEU A 18 5.03 -13.96 10.75
CA LEU A 18 4.65 -13.01 9.72
C LEU A 18 3.13 -12.99 9.52
N LYS A 19 2.48 -14.15 9.52
CA LYS A 19 1.01 -14.23 9.44
C LYS A 19 0.33 -13.45 10.55
N ARG A 20 0.75 -13.64 11.81
CA ARG A 20 0.19 -12.87 12.94
C ARG A 20 0.39 -11.37 12.80
N LYS A 21 1.53 -10.93 12.29
CA LYS A 21 1.76 -9.51 12.01
C LYS A 21 0.88 -8.99 10.89
N LEU A 22 0.71 -9.78 9.82
CA LEU A 22 -0.15 -9.40 8.70
C LEU A 22 -1.63 -9.35 9.09
N GLU A 23 -2.09 -10.10 10.09
CA GLU A 23 -3.45 -9.97 10.63
C GLU A 23 -3.75 -8.55 11.12
N SER A 24 -2.75 -7.83 11.62
CA SER A 24 -2.89 -6.44 12.05
C SER A 24 -3.14 -5.46 10.89
N VAL A 25 -2.87 -5.86 9.65
CA VAL A 25 -3.15 -5.04 8.44
C VAL A 25 -4.61 -4.63 8.38
N ARG A 26 -5.52 -5.48 8.83
CA ARG A 26 -6.97 -5.22 8.84
C ARG A 26 -7.43 -4.24 9.92
N THR A 27 -6.57 -3.89 10.85
CA THR A 27 -6.91 -3.01 11.98
C THR A 27 -6.26 -1.64 11.86
N LEU A 28 -5.38 -1.46 10.89
CA LEU A 28 -4.58 -0.24 10.74
C LEU A 28 -4.86 0.44 9.40
N PRO A 29 -4.84 1.77 9.35
CA PRO A 29 -5.04 2.50 8.11
C PRO A 29 -3.91 2.29 7.10
N VAL A 30 -2.67 2.13 7.58
CA VAL A 30 -1.49 1.93 6.72
C VAL A 30 -0.57 0.86 7.31
N THR A 31 -0.10 0.00 6.44
CA THR A 31 0.97 -0.97 6.71
C THR A 31 2.11 -0.75 5.73
N ILE A 32 3.34 -0.78 6.22
CA ILE A 32 4.53 -0.64 5.39
C ILE A 32 5.33 -1.94 5.43
N VAL A 33 5.72 -2.41 4.26
CA VAL A 33 6.57 -3.58 4.08
C VAL A 33 7.86 -3.13 3.40
N GLU A 34 8.94 -3.04 4.18
CA GLU A 34 10.23 -2.55 3.75
C GLU A 34 11.28 -3.66 3.80
N ALA A 35 11.85 -3.99 2.66
CA ALA A 35 13.00 -4.89 2.59
C ALA A 35 13.72 -4.75 1.24
N PRO A 36 15.00 -5.12 1.14
CA PRO A 36 15.72 -5.16 -0.12
C PRO A 36 15.03 -6.03 -1.18
N PRO A 37 15.41 -5.89 -2.45
CA PRO A 37 14.92 -6.80 -3.51
C PRO A 37 15.20 -8.27 -3.17
N GLY A 38 14.32 -9.16 -3.60
CA GLY A 38 14.47 -10.61 -3.40
C GLY A 38 13.96 -11.16 -2.07
N TYR A 39 13.51 -10.32 -1.15
CA TYR A 39 12.95 -10.77 0.15
C TYR A 39 11.48 -11.23 0.10
N GLY A 40 10.90 -11.32 -1.09
CA GLY A 40 9.55 -11.85 -1.26
C GLY A 40 8.40 -10.96 -0.73
N LYS A 41 8.62 -9.66 -0.56
CA LYS A 41 7.62 -8.70 -0.04
C LYS A 41 6.27 -8.79 -0.75
N THR A 42 6.31 -8.62 -2.06
CA THR A 42 5.10 -8.62 -2.91
C THR A 42 4.39 -9.96 -2.85
N THR A 43 5.15 -11.06 -2.86
CA THR A 43 4.61 -12.41 -2.75
C THR A 43 3.96 -12.65 -1.40
N ALA A 44 4.60 -12.26 -0.30
CA ALA A 44 4.05 -12.41 1.04
C ALA A 44 2.75 -11.62 1.24
N VAL A 45 2.71 -10.38 0.77
CA VAL A 45 1.50 -9.55 0.83
C VAL A 45 0.39 -10.16 -0.03
N ARG A 46 0.72 -10.59 -1.25
CA ARG A 46 -0.26 -11.21 -2.15
C ARG A 46 -0.84 -12.48 -1.57
N ASP A 47 -0.01 -13.37 -1.08
CA ASP A 47 -0.46 -14.63 -0.46
C ASP A 47 -1.37 -14.37 0.74
N TYR A 48 -1.02 -13.37 1.57
CA TYR A 48 -1.86 -13.01 2.71
C TYR A 48 -3.23 -12.49 2.26
N LEU A 49 -3.25 -11.55 1.30
CA LEU A 49 -4.51 -10.95 0.83
C LEU A 49 -5.39 -11.95 0.09
N GLU A 50 -4.80 -12.89 -0.66
CA GLU A 50 -5.56 -13.91 -1.38
C GLU A 50 -6.15 -15.00 -0.47
N ARG A 51 -5.47 -15.33 0.63
CA ARG A 51 -5.83 -16.46 1.50
C ARG A 51 -6.40 -16.04 2.85
N GLY A 52 -6.03 -14.87 3.35
CA GLY A 52 -6.37 -14.38 4.68
C GLY A 52 -7.61 -13.50 4.72
N LEU A 53 -8.07 -13.01 3.57
CA LEU A 53 -9.24 -12.14 3.52
C LEU A 53 -10.52 -12.93 3.21
N PRO A 54 -11.68 -12.42 3.65
CA PRO A 54 -12.96 -12.96 3.21
C PRO A 54 -13.08 -12.96 1.69
N PRO A 55 -13.79 -13.94 1.10
CA PRO A 55 -14.03 -13.95 -0.34
C PRO A 55 -14.68 -12.64 -0.81
N ARG A 56 -14.25 -12.15 -1.98
CA ARG A 56 -14.76 -10.93 -2.61
C ARG A 56 -14.37 -9.62 -1.91
N THR A 57 -13.46 -9.61 -0.95
CA THR A 57 -12.88 -8.37 -0.45
C THR A 57 -12.13 -7.66 -1.57
N PRO A 58 -12.48 -6.40 -1.91
CA PRO A 58 -11.80 -5.69 -2.99
C PRO A 58 -10.34 -5.41 -2.63
N VAL A 59 -9.44 -5.74 -3.55
CA VAL A 59 -8.01 -5.44 -3.45
C VAL A 59 -7.57 -4.76 -4.74
N TYR A 60 -7.11 -3.53 -4.63
CA TYR A 60 -6.58 -2.74 -5.73
C TYR A 60 -5.06 -2.69 -5.66
N TRP A 61 -4.40 -2.96 -6.77
CA TRP A 61 -2.95 -2.91 -6.88
C TRP A 61 -2.52 -1.71 -7.71
N PHE A 62 -1.67 -0.89 -7.14
CA PHE A 62 -0.90 0.13 -7.83
C PHE A 62 0.57 -0.28 -7.79
N THR A 63 1.23 -0.31 -8.93
CA THR A 63 2.68 -0.56 -9.01
C THR A 63 3.35 0.70 -9.53
N ALA A 64 4.15 1.34 -8.69
CA ALA A 64 4.99 2.46 -9.11
C ALA A 64 6.11 1.96 -10.01
N ALA A 65 6.53 2.80 -10.94
CA ALA A 65 7.60 2.51 -11.89
C ALA A 65 8.63 3.64 -11.89
N ASP A 66 9.81 3.34 -12.39
CA ASP A 66 10.85 4.35 -12.65
C ASP A 66 10.45 5.16 -13.89
N GLU A 67 9.59 6.12 -13.67
CA GLU A 67 8.99 7.01 -14.66
C GLU A 67 8.93 8.44 -14.10
N GLU A 68 8.46 9.38 -14.92
CA GLU A 68 8.25 10.74 -14.45
C GLU A 68 7.28 10.76 -13.25
N PRO A 69 7.65 11.42 -12.12
CA PRO A 69 6.85 11.43 -10.90
C PRO A 69 5.40 11.88 -11.09
N ALA A 70 5.17 12.86 -11.95
CA ALA A 70 3.81 13.34 -12.24
C ALA A 70 2.93 12.26 -12.89
N SER A 71 3.50 11.47 -13.81
CA SER A 71 2.80 10.34 -14.45
C SER A 71 2.53 9.22 -13.46
N CYS A 72 3.50 8.90 -12.61
CA CYS A 72 3.36 7.91 -11.56
C CYS A 72 2.28 8.32 -10.54
N PHE A 73 2.27 9.58 -10.12
CA PHE A 73 1.27 10.12 -9.21
C PHE A 73 -0.15 10.06 -9.82
N ARG A 74 -0.28 10.38 -11.11
CA ARG A 74 -1.57 10.28 -11.80
C ARG A 74 -2.14 8.86 -11.73
N ARG A 75 -1.32 7.84 -12.00
CA ARG A 75 -1.76 6.44 -11.91
C ARG A 75 -2.11 6.05 -10.47
N PHE A 76 -1.41 6.58 -9.47
CA PHE A 76 -1.76 6.41 -8.07
C PHE A 76 -3.14 7.03 -7.77
N ALA A 77 -3.38 8.27 -8.23
CA ALA A 77 -4.67 8.94 -8.08
C ALA A 77 -5.81 8.19 -8.79
N GLU A 78 -5.55 7.61 -9.96
CA GLU A 78 -6.51 6.73 -10.66
C GLU A 78 -6.86 5.49 -9.83
N SER A 79 -5.91 4.93 -9.10
CA SER A 79 -6.17 3.82 -8.17
C SER A 79 -7.07 4.25 -7.00
N ILE A 80 -6.86 5.44 -6.46
CA ILE A 80 -7.77 6.04 -5.46
C ILE A 80 -9.17 6.25 -6.05
N ALA A 81 -9.27 6.71 -7.30
CA ALA A 81 -10.56 6.93 -7.97
C ALA A 81 -11.39 5.64 -8.13
N ARG A 82 -10.76 4.50 -8.17
CA ARG A 82 -11.45 3.19 -8.18
C ARG A 82 -12.10 2.85 -6.84
N ILE A 83 -11.63 3.45 -5.75
CA ILE A 83 -12.15 3.28 -4.40
C ILE A 83 -13.16 4.37 -4.08
N ASP A 84 -12.76 5.62 -4.28
CA ASP A 84 -13.58 6.83 -4.15
C ASP A 84 -13.32 7.74 -5.35
N SER A 85 -14.29 7.75 -6.27
CA SER A 85 -14.18 8.51 -7.53
C SER A 85 -13.97 10.00 -7.30
N ARG A 86 -14.62 10.59 -6.30
CA ARG A 86 -14.51 12.03 -6.01
C ARG A 86 -13.12 12.36 -5.49
N ALA A 87 -12.61 11.62 -4.52
CA ALA A 87 -11.28 11.84 -3.97
C ALA A 87 -10.20 11.65 -5.04
N GLY A 88 -10.28 10.59 -5.84
CA GLY A 88 -9.34 10.33 -6.92
C GLY A 88 -9.36 11.42 -8.02
N GLN A 89 -10.52 11.91 -8.39
CA GLN A 89 -10.64 13.01 -9.36
C GLN A 89 -10.02 14.31 -8.83
N ARG A 90 -10.21 14.61 -7.55
CA ARG A 90 -9.54 15.75 -6.90
C ARG A 90 -8.02 15.61 -6.95
N LEU A 91 -7.49 14.44 -6.61
CA LEU A 91 -6.05 14.18 -6.71
C LEU A 91 -5.52 14.31 -8.14
N MET A 92 -6.25 13.81 -9.13
CA MET A 92 -5.87 13.97 -10.54
C MET A 92 -5.88 15.43 -10.98
N SER A 93 -6.84 16.23 -10.51
CA SER A 93 -6.92 17.66 -10.82
C SER A 93 -5.78 18.45 -10.18
N VAL A 94 -5.37 18.10 -8.98
CA VAL A 94 -4.23 18.72 -8.29
C VAL A 94 -2.91 18.33 -8.96
N GLY A 95 -2.79 17.10 -9.44
CA GLY A 95 -1.54 16.52 -9.94
C GLY A 95 -0.53 16.23 -8.84
N LEU A 96 0.75 16.06 -9.21
CA LEU A 96 1.81 15.82 -8.24
C LEU A 96 1.87 16.98 -7.23
N PRO A 97 1.70 16.71 -5.92
CA PRO A 97 1.65 17.76 -4.91
C PRO A 97 2.93 18.61 -4.87
N GLY A 98 2.77 19.90 -4.94
CA GLY A 98 3.83 20.90 -4.83
C GLY A 98 3.57 21.88 -3.69
N ALA A 99 4.41 22.91 -3.57
CA ALA A 99 4.36 23.86 -2.45
C ALA A 99 2.99 24.53 -2.25
N THR A 100 2.26 24.81 -3.35
CA THR A 100 0.96 25.51 -3.31
C THR A 100 -0.24 24.58 -3.37
N THR A 101 -0.06 23.32 -3.73
CA THR A 101 -1.14 22.38 -4.01
C THR A 101 -1.22 21.21 -3.02
N THR A 102 -0.23 21.08 -2.13
CA THR A 102 -0.18 19.98 -1.15
C THR A 102 -1.39 19.98 -0.23
N GLY A 103 -1.88 21.14 0.19
CA GLY A 103 -3.08 21.27 1.04
C GLY A 103 -4.30 20.63 0.40
N ASP A 104 -4.56 20.92 -0.86
CA ASP A 104 -5.70 20.37 -1.60
C ASP A 104 -5.57 18.85 -1.80
N ALA A 105 -4.36 18.38 -2.04
CA ALA A 105 -4.09 16.94 -2.13
C ALA A 105 -4.29 16.23 -0.80
N CYS A 106 -3.84 16.81 0.32
CA CYS A 106 -4.08 16.29 1.66
C CYS A 106 -5.58 16.24 2.00
N ASP A 107 -6.31 17.27 1.67
CA ASP A 107 -7.77 17.33 1.90
C ASP A 107 -8.50 16.26 1.06
N ALA A 108 -8.04 16.00 -0.15
CA ALA A 108 -8.57 14.92 -0.97
C ALA A 108 -8.39 13.56 -0.31
N LEU A 109 -7.20 13.27 0.23
CA LEU A 109 -6.95 12.01 0.97
C LEU A 109 -7.82 11.89 2.22
N ARG A 110 -7.95 12.95 3.00
CA ARG A 110 -8.78 12.95 4.21
C ARG A 110 -10.27 12.81 3.90
N SER A 111 -10.69 13.17 2.70
CA SER A 111 -12.08 13.07 2.25
C SER A 111 -12.45 11.70 1.69
N ILE A 112 -11.51 10.77 1.56
CA ILE A 112 -11.80 9.41 1.07
C ILE A 112 -12.88 8.78 1.93
N THR A 113 -13.89 8.22 1.29
CA THR A 113 -14.92 7.39 1.92
C THR A 113 -14.86 5.99 1.34
N CYS A 114 -15.03 5.01 2.20
CA CYS A 114 -15.04 3.60 1.80
C CYS A 114 -16.11 2.88 2.62
N GLY A 115 -17.12 2.33 1.96
CA GLY A 115 -18.31 1.75 2.61
C GLY A 115 -18.18 0.28 2.99
N HIS A 116 -17.04 -0.35 2.71
CA HIS A 116 -16.75 -1.74 3.02
C HIS A 116 -15.24 -1.97 3.04
N GLU A 117 -14.81 -3.03 3.72
CA GLU A 117 -13.39 -3.37 3.83
C GLU A 117 -12.74 -3.49 2.44
N THR A 118 -11.74 -2.68 2.20
CA THR A 118 -11.04 -2.54 0.91
C THR A 118 -9.55 -2.39 1.16
N PHE A 119 -8.74 -2.96 0.29
CA PHE A 119 -7.28 -2.86 0.34
C PHE A 119 -6.76 -2.13 -0.89
N LEU A 120 -5.84 -1.22 -0.69
CA LEU A 120 -5.00 -0.62 -1.72
C LEU A 120 -3.56 -1.01 -1.47
N VAL A 121 -2.96 -1.75 -2.38
CA VAL A 121 -1.53 -2.09 -2.33
C VAL A 121 -0.77 -1.17 -3.26
N ALA A 122 0.18 -0.43 -2.72
CA ALA A 122 1.11 0.41 -3.47
C ALA A 122 2.49 -0.27 -3.49
N ASP A 123 2.76 -1.00 -4.56
CA ASP A 123 4.01 -1.74 -4.74
C ASP A 123 5.09 -0.89 -5.41
N ASN A 124 6.35 -1.16 -5.07
CA ASN A 124 7.52 -0.38 -5.51
C ASN A 124 7.40 1.12 -5.23
N PHE A 125 6.76 1.47 -4.14
CA PHE A 125 6.35 2.85 -3.84
C PHE A 125 7.53 3.79 -3.62
N GLN A 126 8.76 3.30 -3.42
CA GLN A 126 9.98 4.11 -3.38
C GLN A 126 10.15 5.01 -4.61
N TYR A 127 9.63 4.62 -5.77
CA TYR A 127 9.70 5.44 -6.98
C TYR A 127 8.85 6.71 -6.92
N LEU A 128 7.88 6.77 -6.02
CA LEU A 128 7.01 7.93 -5.84
C LEU A 128 7.29 8.65 -4.51
N LEU A 129 7.71 7.93 -3.47
CA LEU A 129 7.88 8.46 -2.11
C LEU A 129 8.76 9.70 -2.03
N ASP A 130 9.89 9.73 -2.73
CA ASP A 130 10.84 10.84 -2.69
C ASP A 130 10.30 12.12 -3.38
N ALA A 131 9.30 11.98 -4.24
CA ALA A 131 8.64 13.10 -4.91
C ALA A 131 7.45 13.65 -4.12
N LEU A 132 7.02 12.96 -3.05
CA LEU A 132 5.86 13.36 -2.26
C LEU A 132 6.29 14.17 -1.03
N PRO A 133 5.59 15.29 -0.75
CA PRO A 133 5.84 16.06 0.47
C PRO A 133 5.52 15.22 1.73
N PRO A 134 6.26 15.42 2.83
CA PRO A 134 5.99 14.72 4.09
C PRO A 134 4.55 14.88 4.60
N SER A 135 3.96 16.07 4.42
CA SER A 135 2.55 16.35 4.78
C SER A 135 1.55 15.51 3.98
N PHE A 136 1.85 15.20 2.71
CA PHE A 136 1.03 14.29 1.91
C PHE A 136 1.09 12.87 2.45
N LEU A 137 2.25 12.40 2.84
CA LEU A 137 2.42 11.07 3.45
C LEU A 137 1.70 10.97 4.80
N ALA A 138 1.75 12.03 5.62
CA ALA A 138 0.98 12.11 6.85
C ALA A 138 -0.53 12.04 6.57
N ALA A 139 -1.01 12.77 5.57
CA ALA A 139 -2.42 12.72 5.16
C ALA A 139 -2.83 11.35 4.59
N LEU A 140 -1.92 10.64 3.94
CA LEU A 140 -2.17 9.27 3.47
C LEU A 140 -2.40 8.32 4.66
N VAL A 141 -1.64 8.47 5.74
CA VAL A 141 -1.85 7.70 6.97
C VAL A 141 -3.17 8.09 7.65
N GLU A 142 -3.55 9.35 7.57
CA GLU A 142 -4.77 9.92 8.14
C GLU A 142 -5.96 9.92 7.15
N HIS A 143 -5.91 9.10 6.10
CA HIS A 143 -6.98 9.06 5.10
C HIS A 143 -8.35 8.82 5.75
N GLY A 144 -9.41 9.33 5.11
CA GLY A 144 -10.75 9.31 5.69
C GLY A 144 -11.51 7.99 5.55
N GLY A 145 -10.95 7.01 4.82
CA GLY A 145 -11.60 5.72 4.61
C GLY A 145 -11.43 4.79 5.81
N GLU A 146 -12.41 4.72 6.70
CA GLU A 146 -12.35 3.86 7.90
C GLU A 146 -12.16 2.38 7.56
N ASP A 147 -12.77 1.91 6.46
CA ASP A 147 -12.66 0.54 5.97
C ASP A 147 -11.57 0.37 4.89
N LEU A 148 -10.76 1.39 4.64
CA LEU A 148 -9.66 1.33 3.68
C LEU A 148 -8.34 1.04 4.40
N HIS A 149 -7.67 -0.01 3.97
CA HIS A 149 -6.34 -0.38 4.43
C HIS A 149 -5.34 -0.22 3.28
N VAL A 150 -4.35 0.66 3.48
CA VAL A 150 -3.29 0.90 2.49
C VAL A 150 -2.05 0.11 2.88
N VAL A 151 -1.55 -0.69 1.96
CA VAL A 151 -0.32 -1.46 2.13
C VAL A 151 0.75 -0.90 1.20
N ILE A 152 1.80 -0.33 1.77
CA ILE A 152 2.92 0.24 1.03
C ILE A 152 4.06 -0.77 1.03
N ILE A 153 4.51 -1.16 -0.16
CA ILE A 153 5.67 -2.04 -0.35
C ILE A 153 6.80 -1.21 -0.95
N ALA A 154 7.94 -1.18 -0.28
CA ALA A 154 9.10 -0.42 -0.72
C ALA A 154 10.41 -1.18 -0.50
N ARG A 155 11.46 -0.81 -1.23
CA ARG A 155 12.81 -1.37 -1.04
C ARG A 155 13.51 -0.72 0.16
N THR A 156 13.41 0.59 0.23
CA THR A 156 13.95 1.42 1.31
C THR A 156 13.05 2.62 1.51
N LEU A 157 12.96 3.06 2.75
CA LEU A 157 12.33 4.33 3.11
C LEU A 157 13.42 5.35 3.44
N SER A 158 13.25 6.57 2.95
CA SER A 158 14.16 7.65 3.33
C SER A 158 14.00 7.98 4.82
N ARG A 159 15.07 8.48 5.43
CA ARG A 159 15.05 8.90 6.84
C ARG A 159 14.04 10.02 7.12
N ALA A 160 13.62 10.75 6.08
CA ALA A 160 12.61 11.80 6.21
C ALA A 160 11.19 11.23 6.31
N VAL A 161 10.94 10.06 5.74
CA VAL A 161 9.62 9.40 5.71
C VAL A 161 9.33 8.67 7.02
N LEU A 162 10.32 8.00 7.60
CA LEU A 162 10.16 7.18 8.80
C LEU A 162 9.54 7.92 10.00
N PRO A 163 9.97 9.15 10.37
CA PRO A 163 9.38 9.87 11.49
C PRO A 163 7.91 10.26 11.26
N VAL A 164 7.56 10.57 10.01
CA VAL A 164 6.18 10.92 9.64
C VAL A 164 5.26 9.73 9.85
N LEU A 165 5.71 8.53 9.51
CA LEU A 165 4.93 7.31 9.60
C LEU A 165 4.90 6.75 11.03
N ALA A 166 6.00 6.83 11.77
CA ALA A 166 6.12 6.28 13.14
C ALA A 166 5.18 6.95 14.16
N GLY A 167 4.80 8.21 13.93
CA GLY A 167 3.89 8.95 14.82
C GLY A 167 2.41 8.56 14.74
N HIS A 168 2.00 7.70 13.82
CA HIS A 168 0.59 7.49 13.46
C HIS A 168 0.08 6.05 13.65
N GLY A 169 0.75 5.20 14.41
CA GLY A 169 0.31 3.82 14.62
C GLY A 169 0.36 2.95 13.36
N VAL A 170 1.35 3.15 12.54
CA VAL A 170 1.59 2.40 11.30
C VAL A 170 2.28 1.08 11.62
N LEU A 171 1.83 -0.02 11.05
CA LEU A 171 2.56 -1.29 11.08
C LEU A 171 3.74 -1.20 10.12
N HIS A 172 4.94 -1.42 10.63
CA HIS A 172 6.16 -1.46 9.81
C HIS A 172 6.78 -2.86 9.86
N LEU A 173 6.69 -3.57 8.75
CA LEU A 173 7.32 -4.87 8.55
C LEU A 173 8.65 -4.68 7.82
N THR A 174 9.69 -5.30 8.33
CA THR A 174 11.04 -5.18 7.82
C THR A 174 11.56 -6.50 7.25
N ALA A 175 12.77 -6.47 6.69
CA ALA A 175 13.46 -7.66 6.21
C ALA A 175 13.57 -8.76 7.29
N ALA A 176 13.69 -8.37 8.57
CA ALA A 176 13.74 -9.33 9.68
C ALA A 176 12.43 -10.10 9.88
N ASP A 177 11.31 -9.46 9.55
CA ASP A 177 9.98 -10.08 9.63
C ASP A 177 9.67 -11.02 8.47
N LEU A 178 10.29 -10.76 7.32
CA LEU A 178 10.11 -11.52 6.08
C LEU A 178 11.03 -12.74 5.98
N ARG A 179 12.02 -12.87 6.87
CA ARG A 179 12.90 -14.03 6.89
C ARG A 179 12.09 -15.26 7.26
N LEU A 180 12.32 -16.32 6.50
CA LEU A 180 11.90 -17.67 6.87
C LEU A 180 12.73 -18.12 8.06
N ASP A 181 12.09 -18.64 9.09
CA ASP A 181 12.75 -19.29 10.22
C ASP A 181 13.31 -20.63 9.78
#